data_bec3d2c7772ff852eac06f51c36cb2d1
#
_entry.id   bec3d2c7772ff852eac06f51c36cb2d1
#
_cell.length_a   1.000
_cell.length_b   1.000
_cell.length_c   1.000
_cell.angle_alpha   90.00
_cell.angle_beta   90.00
_cell.angle_gamma   90.00
#
_symmetry.space_group_name_H-M   'P 1'
#
loop_
_entity.id
_entity.type
_entity.pdbx_description
1 polymer ?
#
loop_
_entity_poly.entity_id
_entity_poly.type
_entity_poly.pdbx_seq_one_letter_code
_entity_poly.pdbx_strand_id
1 'polypeptide(L)'
;QIKIAKEAGYDFVSLRTIPMHLPGEPSFLPQDDPKLFADIKAALKEYDMPLMDIELARIRKDLDINEYKPAFEAAAKLGATDVLGSVWTRDRAWYTETAGKVADMAKEFGLKFNIEFLPWAGVRNLQEDITLVDDLGRDNVFVMVDTLHAGRAGVTGAELARTPRKYFNFIHLCDGPAPEGAECKDTVLDNIKDDL
;
A
#
# COMPACT_ATOMS: atom_id res chain seq x y z
N GLN A 1 2.27 -19.60 -3.98
CA GLN A 1 1.94 -18.70 -2.87
C GLN A 1 0.49 -18.90 -2.37
N ILE A 2 -0.56 -18.75 -3.22
CA ILE A 2 -1.99 -18.85 -2.84
C ILE A 2 -2.30 -20.19 -2.14
N LYS A 3 -1.87 -21.33 -2.73
CA LYS A 3 -2.01 -22.66 -2.11
C LYS A 3 -1.36 -22.72 -0.72
N ILE A 4 -0.14 -22.23 -0.59
CA ILE A 4 0.59 -22.25 0.69
C ILE A 4 -0.14 -21.39 1.74
N ALA A 5 -0.65 -20.22 1.36
CA ALA A 5 -1.43 -19.39 2.27
C ALA A 5 -2.68 -20.12 2.77
N LYS A 6 -3.41 -20.81 1.88
CA LYS A 6 -4.57 -21.61 2.28
C LYS A 6 -4.21 -22.74 3.22
N GLU A 7 -3.15 -23.49 2.92
CA GLU A 7 -2.65 -24.59 3.77
C GLU A 7 -2.16 -24.10 5.13
N ALA A 8 -1.66 -22.85 5.20
CA ALA A 8 -1.25 -22.20 6.44
C ALA A 8 -2.41 -21.57 7.24
N GLY A 9 -3.65 -21.63 6.71
CA GLY A 9 -4.84 -21.14 7.41
C GLY A 9 -5.12 -19.64 7.25
N TYR A 10 -4.54 -18.98 6.23
CA TYR A 10 -4.89 -17.59 5.92
C TYR A 10 -6.28 -17.49 5.28
N ASP A 11 -6.98 -16.40 5.55
CA ASP A 11 -8.32 -16.13 5.03
C ASP A 11 -8.30 -15.41 3.68
N PHE A 12 -7.22 -14.69 3.35
CA PHE A 12 -7.02 -13.95 2.10
C PHE A 12 -5.52 -13.77 1.80
N VAL A 13 -5.23 -13.27 0.60
CA VAL A 13 -3.86 -12.92 0.18
C VAL A 13 -3.80 -11.50 -0.35
N SER A 14 -2.61 -10.91 -0.29
CA SER A 14 -2.24 -9.69 -0.98
C SER A 14 -1.27 -10.01 -2.12
N LEU A 15 -1.25 -9.20 -3.18
CA LEU A 15 -0.35 -9.37 -4.30
C LEU A 15 0.36 -8.07 -4.66
N ARG A 16 1.67 -8.14 -4.85
CA ARG A 16 2.44 -7.01 -5.39
C ARG A 16 2.37 -7.05 -6.92
N THR A 17 1.45 -6.26 -7.47
CA THR A 17 1.22 -6.16 -8.92
C THR A 17 1.62 -4.79 -9.50
N ILE A 18 2.04 -3.87 -8.65
CA ILE A 18 2.57 -2.57 -9.03
C ILE A 18 4.07 -2.57 -8.71
N PRO A 19 4.95 -2.46 -9.73
CA PRO A 19 6.39 -2.56 -9.51
C PRO A 19 6.93 -1.33 -8.77
N MET A 20 7.95 -1.56 -7.95
CA MET A 20 8.72 -0.48 -7.30
C MET A 20 9.80 0.09 -8.22
N HIS A 21 10.05 -0.56 -9.37
CA HIS A 21 11.14 -0.24 -10.31
C HIS A 21 12.54 -0.32 -9.66
N LEU A 22 12.70 -1.21 -8.68
CA LEU A 22 13.99 -1.45 -8.06
C LEU A 22 14.90 -2.32 -8.94
N PRO A 23 16.22 -2.12 -8.92
CA PRO A 23 17.14 -2.96 -9.65
C PRO A 23 16.98 -4.43 -9.27
N GLY A 24 16.71 -5.30 -10.27
CA GLY A 24 16.54 -6.74 -10.06
C GLY A 24 15.19 -7.15 -9.43
N GLU A 25 14.25 -6.24 -9.30
CA GLU A 25 12.90 -6.57 -8.85
C GLU A 25 12.22 -7.56 -9.81
N PRO A 26 11.72 -8.70 -9.31
CA PRO A 26 10.95 -9.61 -10.15
C PRO A 26 9.60 -8.99 -10.50
N SER A 27 9.25 -9.03 -11.78
CA SER A 27 7.98 -8.51 -12.27
C SER A 27 6.92 -9.60 -12.30
N PHE A 28 5.83 -9.38 -11.57
CA PHE A 28 4.62 -10.21 -11.59
C PHE A 28 3.41 -9.33 -11.91
N LEU A 29 3.27 -9.00 -13.20
CA LEU A 29 2.29 -8.05 -13.69
C LEU A 29 1.14 -8.78 -14.39
N PRO A 30 0.11 -9.23 -13.69
CA PRO A 30 -1.02 -9.92 -14.30
C PRO A 30 -1.77 -9.07 -15.33
N GLN A 31 -1.68 -7.74 -15.24
CA GLN A 31 -2.23 -6.82 -16.22
C GLN A 31 -1.54 -6.92 -17.58
N ASP A 32 -0.28 -7.35 -17.63
CA ASP A 32 0.53 -7.45 -18.86
C ASP A 32 0.70 -8.88 -19.36
N ASP A 33 0.32 -9.87 -18.53
CA ASP A 33 0.42 -11.30 -18.84
C ASP A 33 -0.93 -12.00 -18.67
N PRO A 34 -1.68 -12.21 -19.77
CA PRO A 34 -2.98 -12.89 -19.73
C PRO A 34 -2.94 -14.30 -19.16
N LYS A 35 -1.80 -15.01 -19.33
CA LYS A 35 -1.64 -16.34 -18.76
C LYS A 35 -1.48 -16.27 -17.26
N LEU A 36 -0.62 -15.40 -16.77
CA LEU A 36 -0.44 -15.16 -15.32
C LEU A 36 -1.76 -14.73 -14.68
N PHE A 37 -2.49 -13.82 -15.32
CA PHE A 37 -3.82 -13.39 -14.86
C PHE A 37 -4.79 -14.57 -14.71
N ALA A 38 -4.87 -15.42 -15.74
CA ALA A 38 -5.74 -16.59 -15.73
C ALA A 38 -5.31 -17.61 -14.65
N ASP A 39 -4.02 -17.84 -14.49
CA ASP A 39 -3.47 -18.76 -13.49
C ASP A 39 -3.74 -18.26 -12.07
N ILE A 40 -3.58 -16.95 -11.79
CA ILE A 40 -3.93 -16.34 -10.50
C ILE A 40 -5.43 -16.49 -10.23
N LYS A 41 -6.27 -16.12 -11.19
CA LYS A 41 -7.73 -16.21 -11.05
C LYS A 41 -8.20 -17.64 -10.79
N ALA A 42 -7.62 -18.61 -11.49
CA ALA A 42 -7.91 -20.03 -11.28
C ALA A 42 -7.49 -20.48 -9.87
N ALA A 43 -6.29 -20.10 -9.41
CA ALA A 43 -5.80 -20.47 -8.10
C ALA A 43 -6.62 -19.83 -6.96
N LEU A 44 -6.99 -18.55 -7.07
CA LEU A 44 -7.87 -17.89 -6.09
C LEU A 44 -9.19 -18.65 -5.94
N LYS A 45 -9.78 -19.07 -7.07
CA LYS A 45 -11.01 -19.84 -7.09
C LYS A 45 -10.82 -21.28 -6.56
N GLU A 46 -9.76 -21.98 -7.00
CA GLU A 46 -9.48 -23.37 -6.62
C GLU A 46 -9.31 -23.53 -5.12
N TYR A 47 -8.57 -22.60 -4.51
CA TYR A 47 -8.26 -22.64 -3.08
C TYR A 47 -9.26 -21.86 -2.21
N ASP A 48 -10.33 -21.30 -2.80
CA ASP A 48 -11.28 -20.43 -2.08
C ASP A 48 -10.54 -19.39 -1.24
N MET A 49 -9.65 -18.64 -1.90
CA MET A 49 -8.76 -17.66 -1.29
C MET A 49 -9.01 -16.29 -1.91
N PRO A 50 -9.72 -15.37 -1.22
CA PRO A 50 -9.93 -14.02 -1.72
C PRO A 50 -8.61 -13.26 -1.89
N LEU A 51 -8.53 -12.42 -2.93
CA LEU A 51 -7.54 -11.36 -3.02
C LEU A 51 -8.07 -10.15 -2.25
N MET A 52 -7.37 -9.71 -1.20
CA MET A 52 -7.78 -8.56 -0.42
C MET A 52 -7.32 -7.27 -1.08
N ASP A 53 -6.01 -7.13 -1.28
CA ASP A 53 -5.43 -5.90 -1.80
C ASP A 53 -4.30 -6.16 -2.79
N ILE A 54 -3.93 -5.10 -3.48
CA ILE A 54 -2.71 -5.02 -4.27
C ILE A 54 -1.81 -3.90 -3.76
N GLU A 55 -0.51 -4.03 -3.99
CA GLU A 55 0.49 -3.04 -3.62
C GLU A 55 1.52 -2.84 -4.73
N LEU A 56 2.23 -1.73 -4.79
CA LEU A 56 2.20 -0.54 -3.96
C LEU A 56 2.04 0.70 -4.85
N ALA A 57 0.96 1.45 -4.70
CA ALA A 57 0.75 2.70 -5.45
C ALA A 57 1.51 3.85 -4.77
N ARG A 58 2.72 4.16 -5.26
CA ARG A 58 3.56 5.23 -4.73
C ARG A 58 3.16 6.59 -5.28
N ILE A 59 2.85 7.54 -4.41
CA ILE A 59 2.65 8.94 -4.78
C ILE A 59 4.02 9.62 -4.80
N ARG A 60 4.68 9.57 -5.96
CA ARG A 60 6.00 10.17 -6.20
C ARG A 60 5.88 11.43 -7.06
N LYS A 61 6.91 12.27 -7.04
CA LYS A 61 6.98 13.43 -7.93
C LYS A 61 6.93 12.96 -9.39
N ASP A 62 6.28 13.74 -10.22
CA ASP A 62 6.14 13.49 -11.67
C ASP A 62 5.43 12.15 -12.02
N LEU A 63 4.63 11.61 -11.08
CA LEU A 63 3.81 10.45 -11.34
C LEU A 63 2.76 10.73 -12.41
N ASP A 64 2.75 9.92 -13.48
CA ASP A 64 1.56 9.75 -14.31
C ASP A 64 0.65 8.71 -13.65
N ILE A 65 -0.45 9.15 -13.07
CA ILE A 65 -1.40 8.27 -12.38
C ILE A 65 -1.96 7.17 -13.28
N ASN A 66 -1.97 7.38 -14.60
CA ASN A 66 -2.45 6.37 -15.56
C ASN A 66 -1.61 5.10 -15.55
N GLU A 67 -0.38 5.14 -15.02
CA GLU A 67 0.46 3.95 -14.81
C GLU A 67 -0.24 2.91 -13.92
N TYR A 68 -1.10 3.34 -12.99
CA TYR A 68 -1.79 2.42 -12.07
C TYR A 68 -3.08 1.84 -12.61
N LYS A 69 -3.67 2.46 -13.63
CA LYS A 69 -4.97 2.05 -14.17
C LYS A 69 -5.03 0.58 -14.58
N PRO A 70 -4.06 0.02 -15.34
CA PRO A 70 -4.09 -1.40 -15.70
C PRO A 70 -4.04 -2.33 -14.49
N ALA A 71 -3.25 -1.99 -13.47
CA ALA A 71 -3.15 -2.78 -12.24
C ALA A 71 -4.45 -2.74 -11.42
N PHE A 72 -5.10 -1.58 -11.29
CA PHE A 72 -6.38 -1.42 -10.59
C PHE A 72 -7.51 -2.18 -11.30
N GLU A 73 -7.56 -2.11 -12.64
CA GLU A 73 -8.51 -2.88 -13.43
C GLU A 73 -8.32 -4.39 -13.27
N ALA A 74 -7.07 -4.87 -13.32
CA ALA A 74 -6.75 -6.27 -13.11
C ALA A 74 -7.11 -6.73 -11.69
N ALA A 75 -6.78 -5.93 -10.67
CA ALA A 75 -7.11 -6.20 -9.27
C ALA A 75 -8.62 -6.35 -9.06
N ALA A 76 -9.42 -5.42 -9.57
CA ALA A 76 -10.88 -5.49 -9.51
C ALA A 76 -11.43 -6.76 -10.17
N LYS A 77 -10.90 -7.14 -11.35
CA LYS A 77 -11.28 -8.37 -12.06
C LYS A 77 -10.87 -9.65 -11.31
N LEU A 78 -9.85 -9.58 -10.47
CA LEU A 78 -9.41 -10.67 -9.57
C LEU A 78 -10.18 -10.67 -8.25
N GLY A 79 -10.99 -9.66 -7.98
CA GLY A 79 -11.83 -9.56 -6.79
C GLY A 79 -11.21 -8.81 -5.62
N ALA A 80 -10.10 -8.09 -5.84
CA ALA A 80 -9.54 -7.21 -4.81
C ALA A 80 -10.53 -6.11 -4.41
N THR A 81 -10.47 -5.71 -3.16
CA THR A 81 -11.30 -4.63 -2.59
C THR A 81 -10.49 -3.41 -2.21
N ASP A 82 -9.17 -3.54 -2.20
CA ASP A 82 -8.26 -2.56 -1.63
C ASP A 82 -6.99 -2.40 -2.47
N VAL A 83 -6.38 -1.23 -2.40
CA VAL A 83 -5.04 -0.95 -2.88
C VAL A 83 -4.25 -0.21 -1.80
N LEU A 84 -3.03 -0.65 -1.57
CA LEU A 84 -2.08 -0.01 -0.67
C LEU A 84 -1.28 1.03 -1.44
N GLY A 85 -1.10 2.21 -0.84
CA GLY A 85 -0.24 3.26 -1.35
C GLY A 85 0.54 3.96 -0.27
N SER A 86 1.55 4.72 -0.69
CA SER A 86 2.37 5.54 0.21
C SER A 86 2.88 6.79 -0.51
N VAL A 87 3.31 7.80 0.24
CA VAL A 87 3.72 9.10 -0.30
C VAL A 87 5.24 9.22 -0.31
N TRP A 88 5.83 9.43 -1.50
CA TRP A 88 7.28 9.42 -1.74
C TRP A 88 7.83 10.78 -2.17
N THR A 89 7.13 11.86 -1.87
CA THR A 89 7.59 13.24 -2.08
C THR A 89 7.17 14.11 -0.91
N ARG A 90 7.93 15.16 -0.63
CA ARG A 90 7.62 16.14 0.44
C ARG A 90 6.83 17.34 -0.06
N ASP A 91 6.56 17.42 -1.35
CA ASP A 91 5.71 18.46 -1.92
C ASP A 91 4.24 18.20 -1.56
N ARG A 92 3.80 18.82 -0.43
CA ARG A 92 2.45 18.61 0.11
C ARG A 92 1.35 18.94 -0.90
N ALA A 93 1.48 20.03 -1.64
CA ALA A 93 0.46 20.41 -2.61
C ALA A 93 0.35 19.36 -3.72
N TRP A 94 1.50 18.92 -4.24
CA TRP A 94 1.57 17.88 -5.26
C TRP A 94 1.01 16.56 -4.76
N TYR A 95 1.47 16.05 -3.61
CA TYR A 95 1.04 14.73 -3.18
C TYR A 95 -0.44 14.70 -2.76
N THR A 96 -0.98 15.76 -2.19
CA THR A 96 -2.41 15.84 -1.85
C THR A 96 -3.27 15.79 -3.09
N GLU A 97 -2.95 16.59 -4.11
CA GLU A 97 -3.68 16.57 -5.38
C GLU A 97 -3.57 15.20 -6.07
N THR A 98 -2.36 14.65 -6.13
CA THR A 98 -2.09 13.37 -6.81
C THR A 98 -2.75 12.20 -6.09
N ALA A 99 -2.65 12.12 -4.76
CA ALA A 99 -3.32 11.10 -3.95
C ALA A 99 -4.84 11.16 -4.14
N GLY A 100 -5.42 12.36 -4.23
CA GLY A 100 -6.84 12.53 -4.55
C GLY A 100 -7.22 11.92 -5.90
N LYS A 101 -6.42 12.15 -6.95
CA LYS A 101 -6.64 11.57 -8.28
C LYS A 101 -6.50 10.04 -8.27
N VAL A 102 -5.52 9.51 -7.54
CA VAL A 102 -5.34 8.04 -7.38
C VAL A 102 -6.52 7.43 -6.64
N ALA A 103 -7.00 8.09 -5.57
CA ALA A 103 -8.17 7.63 -4.82
C ALA A 103 -9.45 7.63 -5.68
N ASP A 104 -9.65 8.68 -6.47
CA ASP A 104 -10.79 8.77 -7.39
C ASP A 104 -10.72 7.66 -8.45
N MET A 105 -9.54 7.39 -9.03
CA MET A 105 -9.33 6.27 -9.95
C MET A 105 -9.57 4.92 -9.26
N ALA A 106 -9.07 4.70 -8.05
CA ALA A 106 -9.32 3.47 -7.30
C ALA A 106 -10.82 3.24 -7.09
N LYS A 107 -11.56 4.30 -6.79
CA LYS A 107 -13.03 4.27 -6.62
C LYS A 107 -13.76 3.85 -7.90
N GLU A 108 -13.28 4.26 -9.08
CA GLU A 108 -13.87 3.83 -10.37
C GLU A 108 -13.84 2.31 -10.54
N PHE A 109 -12.83 1.66 -9.97
CA PHE A 109 -12.68 0.20 -9.97
C PHE A 109 -13.26 -0.49 -8.72
N GLY A 110 -13.93 0.25 -7.83
CA GLY A 110 -14.50 -0.28 -6.59
C GLY A 110 -13.47 -0.56 -5.51
N LEU A 111 -12.26 0.01 -5.62
CA LEU A 111 -11.18 -0.18 -4.66
C LEU A 111 -11.14 0.94 -3.61
N LYS A 112 -10.82 0.56 -2.38
CA LYS A 112 -10.41 1.51 -1.34
C LYS A 112 -8.92 1.79 -1.48
N PHE A 113 -8.54 3.03 -1.22
CA PHE A 113 -7.15 3.47 -1.20
C PHE A 113 -6.67 3.61 0.23
N ASN A 114 -5.70 2.79 0.64
CA ASN A 114 -5.17 2.76 1.98
C ASN A 114 -3.76 3.36 1.97
N ILE A 115 -3.57 4.45 2.68
CA ILE A 115 -2.30 5.18 2.71
C ILE A 115 -1.49 4.71 3.90
N GLU A 116 -0.26 4.27 3.64
CA GLU A 116 0.71 3.86 4.64
C GLU A 116 1.66 5.00 4.93
N PHE A 117 1.76 5.40 6.19
CA PHE A 117 2.81 6.32 6.60
C PHE A 117 4.13 5.60 6.82
N LEU A 118 5.21 6.19 6.30
CA LEU A 118 6.57 5.67 6.38
C LEU A 118 7.48 6.75 6.99
N PRO A 119 8.23 6.49 8.09
CA PRO A 119 9.01 7.50 8.81
C PRO A 119 9.98 8.32 7.97
N TRP A 120 10.40 7.78 6.84
CA TRP A 120 11.35 8.38 5.89
C TRP A 120 10.71 9.02 4.66
N ALA A 121 9.41 8.79 4.42
CA ALA A 121 8.70 9.24 3.22
C ALA A 121 8.08 10.65 3.37
N GLY A 122 7.14 11.00 2.53
CA GLY A 122 6.46 12.30 2.56
C GLY A 122 5.41 12.42 3.65
N VAL A 123 4.72 11.31 3.97
CA VAL A 123 3.79 11.15 5.10
C VAL A 123 4.46 10.20 6.09
N ARG A 124 4.80 10.69 7.29
CA ARG A 124 5.80 10.05 8.15
C ARG A 124 5.24 9.42 9.43
N ASN A 125 4.04 9.77 9.81
CA ASN A 125 3.43 9.33 11.05
C ASN A 125 1.89 9.35 10.95
N LEU A 126 1.25 8.76 11.96
CA LEU A 126 -0.21 8.65 12.06
C LEU A 126 -0.95 9.99 11.88
N GLN A 127 -0.44 11.07 12.51
CA GLN A 127 -1.14 12.35 12.48
C GLN A 127 -1.06 13.03 11.11
N GLU A 128 0.09 12.90 10.41
CA GLU A 128 0.24 13.39 9.03
C GLU A 128 -0.68 12.64 8.07
N ASP A 129 -0.82 11.33 8.27
CA ASP A 129 -1.68 10.49 7.44
C ASP A 129 -3.18 10.78 7.67
N ILE A 130 -3.62 10.88 8.93
CA ILE A 130 -4.98 11.34 9.28
C ILE A 130 -5.28 12.69 8.63
N THR A 131 -4.32 13.62 8.69
CA THR A 131 -4.48 14.95 8.09
C THR A 131 -4.64 14.85 6.58
N LEU A 132 -3.87 13.98 5.92
CA LEU A 132 -4.01 13.75 4.48
C LEU A 132 -5.38 13.15 4.14
N VAL A 133 -5.83 12.13 4.89
CA VAL A 133 -7.15 11.52 4.69
C VAL A 133 -8.28 12.54 4.84
N ASP A 134 -8.19 13.41 5.85
CA ASP A 134 -9.17 14.50 6.06
C ASP A 134 -9.13 15.55 4.93
N ASP A 135 -7.94 15.96 4.50
CA ASP A 135 -7.76 16.91 3.38
C ASP A 135 -8.33 16.34 2.06
N LEU A 136 -8.17 15.04 1.85
CA LEU A 136 -8.72 14.37 0.67
C LEU A 136 -10.24 14.31 0.68
N GLY A 137 -10.86 14.12 1.84
CA GLY A 137 -12.31 14.13 2.03
C GLY A 137 -13.06 13.08 1.20
N ARG A 138 -12.45 11.91 0.94
CA ARG A 138 -13.04 10.80 0.16
C ARG A 138 -13.47 9.68 1.09
N ASP A 139 -14.57 9.02 0.74
CA ASP A 139 -15.16 7.91 1.50
C ASP A 139 -14.45 6.57 1.29
N ASN A 140 -13.56 6.49 0.29
CA ASN A 140 -12.76 5.30 -0.04
C ASN A 140 -11.28 5.43 0.36
N VAL A 141 -10.89 6.43 1.15
CA VAL A 141 -9.50 6.63 1.59
C VAL A 141 -9.37 6.35 3.08
N PHE A 142 -8.33 5.59 3.45
CA PHE A 142 -8.08 5.15 4.81
C PHE A 142 -6.60 5.23 5.16
N VAL A 143 -6.32 5.35 6.45
CA VAL A 143 -4.99 5.15 7.03
C VAL A 143 -4.71 3.66 7.13
N MET A 144 -3.56 3.23 6.62
CA MET A 144 -3.03 1.89 6.86
C MET A 144 -1.89 1.97 7.87
N VAL A 145 -1.96 1.14 8.89
CA VAL A 145 -0.95 1.05 9.94
C VAL A 145 -0.13 -0.20 9.74
N ASP A 146 1.15 -0.04 9.38
CA ASP A 146 2.15 -1.08 9.54
C ASP A 146 2.78 -0.96 10.92
N THR A 147 2.80 -2.05 11.70
CA THR A 147 3.26 -2.01 13.10
C THR A 147 4.75 -1.69 13.24
N LEU A 148 5.58 -2.09 12.28
CA LEU A 148 7.00 -1.75 12.26
C LEU A 148 7.19 -0.25 11.98
N HIS A 149 6.49 0.30 11.00
CA HIS A 149 6.57 1.71 10.65
C HIS A 149 5.97 2.60 11.74
N ALA A 150 4.87 2.17 12.35
CA ALA A 150 4.29 2.85 13.51
C ALA A 150 5.27 2.90 14.69
N GLY A 151 5.90 1.78 15.02
CA GLY A 151 6.92 1.72 16.07
C GLY A 151 8.12 2.64 15.78
N ARG A 152 8.62 2.65 14.54
CA ARG A 152 9.72 3.52 14.10
C ARG A 152 9.35 5.01 14.06
N ALA A 153 8.08 5.32 13.80
CA ALA A 153 7.54 6.69 13.87
C ALA A 153 7.24 7.15 15.30
N GLY A 154 7.43 6.29 16.30
CA GLY A 154 7.12 6.58 17.70
C GLY A 154 5.61 6.60 18.01
N VAL A 155 4.78 6.06 17.14
CA VAL A 155 3.32 5.96 17.35
C VAL A 155 3.05 4.92 18.44
N THR A 156 2.31 5.33 19.45
CA THR A 156 1.98 4.48 20.60
C THR A 156 0.63 3.79 20.44
N GLY A 157 0.46 2.63 21.08
CA GLY A 157 -0.84 1.96 21.15
C GLY A 157 -1.95 2.84 21.74
N ALA A 158 -1.59 3.77 22.65
CA ALA A 158 -2.54 4.72 23.21
C ALA A 158 -3.00 5.78 22.18
N GLU A 159 -2.16 6.19 21.25
CA GLU A 159 -2.55 7.08 20.15
C GLU A 159 -3.46 6.35 19.17
N LEU A 160 -3.12 5.12 18.79
CA LEU A 160 -3.97 4.29 17.95
C LEU A 160 -5.35 4.07 18.59
N ALA A 161 -5.39 3.75 19.89
CA ALA A 161 -6.64 3.50 20.61
C ALA A 161 -7.54 4.75 20.72
N ARG A 162 -6.96 5.96 20.72
CA ARG A 162 -7.71 7.22 20.74
C ARG A 162 -8.15 7.69 19.36
N THR A 163 -7.53 7.18 18.30
CA THR A 163 -7.88 7.55 16.93
C THR A 163 -9.22 6.92 16.54
N PRO A 164 -10.17 7.71 16.01
CA PRO A 164 -11.47 7.17 15.62
C PRO A 164 -11.37 6.03 14.62
N ARG A 165 -12.11 4.96 14.83
CA ARG A 165 -12.13 3.74 14.01
C ARG A 165 -12.38 4.02 12.52
N LYS A 166 -13.07 5.09 12.18
CA LYS A 166 -13.40 5.48 10.80
C LYS A 166 -12.18 5.69 9.89
N TYR A 167 -11.01 6.01 10.46
CA TYR A 167 -9.79 6.21 9.70
C TYR A 167 -9.12 4.90 9.26
N PHE A 168 -9.40 3.79 9.93
CA PHE A 168 -8.70 2.54 9.72
C PHE A 168 -9.55 1.55 8.93
N ASN A 169 -8.91 0.81 8.04
CA ASN A 169 -9.52 -0.27 7.30
C ASN A 169 -8.88 -1.62 7.67
N PHE A 170 -7.58 -1.77 7.46
CA PHE A 170 -6.80 -2.93 7.89
C PHE A 170 -5.41 -2.50 8.41
N ILE A 171 -4.63 -3.46 8.90
CA ILE A 171 -3.27 -3.24 9.40
C ILE A 171 -2.32 -4.28 8.84
N HIS A 172 -1.04 -3.93 8.72
CA HIS A 172 0.03 -4.90 8.52
C HIS A 172 0.72 -5.18 9.85
N LEU A 173 0.90 -6.48 10.15
CA LEU A 173 1.68 -6.94 11.31
C LEU A 173 3.10 -7.27 10.83
N CYS A 174 3.97 -6.30 10.97
CA CYS A 174 5.40 -6.42 10.68
C CYS A 174 6.20 -6.27 11.96
N ASP A 175 7.33 -6.94 12.05
CA ASP A 175 8.25 -6.84 13.17
C ASP A 175 9.69 -6.73 12.66
N GLY A 176 10.56 -6.18 13.50
CA GLY A 176 11.97 -6.04 13.21
C GLY A 176 12.77 -5.80 14.47
N PRO A 177 14.10 -6.00 14.45
CA PRO A 177 14.93 -5.75 15.59
C PRO A 177 14.77 -4.30 16.06
N ALA A 178 14.80 -4.10 17.39
CA ALA A 178 14.85 -2.76 17.95
C ALA A 178 16.08 -2.03 17.37
N PRO A 179 15.95 -0.74 17.02
CA PRO A 179 17.10 0.02 16.53
C PRO A 179 18.18 0.05 17.63
N GLU A 180 19.27 -0.67 17.42
CA GLU A 180 20.46 -0.55 18.25
C GLU A 180 21.20 0.74 17.85
N GLY A 181 21.00 1.80 18.61
CA GLY A 181 21.61 3.10 18.35
C GLY A 181 21.07 3.79 17.08
N ALA A 182 21.78 4.82 16.62
CA ALA A 182 21.42 5.60 15.42
C ALA A 182 21.66 4.86 14.08
N GLU A 183 21.88 3.56 14.09
CA GLU A 183 22.33 2.78 12.93
C GLU A 183 21.29 1.73 12.46
N CYS A 184 20.02 2.03 12.49
CA CYS A 184 19.12 1.33 11.57
C CYS A 184 19.39 1.88 10.16
N LYS A 185 20.51 1.48 9.58
CA LYS A 185 20.81 1.69 8.16
C LYS A 185 19.93 0.75 7.38
N ASP A 186 18.74 1.20 7.08
CA ASP A 186 17.93 0.60 6.06
C ASP A 186 18.64 0.88 4.73
N THR A 187 19.44 -0.09 4.26
CA THR A 187 20.23 0.05 3.02
C THR A 187 19.36 0.31 1.79
N VAL A 188 18.07 0.01 1.87
CA VAL A 188 17.07 0.38 0.85
C VAL A 188 16.85 1.90 0.84
N LEU A 189 16.96 2.57 1.99
CA LEU A 189 16.73 4.02 2.12
C LEU A 189 17.84 4.87 1.49
N ASP A 190 19.08 4.40 1.48
CA ASP A 190 20.17 5.17 0.87
C ASP A 190 20.02 5.28 -0.66
N ASN A 191 19.32 4.33 -1.28
CA ASN A 191 19.00 4.35 -2.71
C ASN A 191 17.72 5.14 -3.06
N ILE A 192 16.92 5.54 -2.06
CA ILE A 192 15.63 6.22 -2.25
C ILE A 192 15.72 7.71 -1.88
N LYS A 193 16.76 8.12 -1.15
CA LYS A 193 16.95 9.51 -0.69
C LYS A 193 17.04 10.53 -1.83
N ASP A 194 17.46 10.12 -3.00
CA ASP A 194 17.59 10.99 -4.17
C ASP A 194 16.24 11.27 -4.86
N ASP A 195 15.19 10.47 -4.55
CA ASP A 195 13.83 10.64 -5.11
C ASP A 195 12.88 11.42 -4.18
N LEU A 196 13.34 11.80 -2.98
CA LEU A 196 12.62 12.58 -1.97
C LEU A 196 13.13 14.04 -1.94
#